data_732f4f38ce238f26c5b8253d19b07425
#
_entry.id   732f4f38ce238f26c5b8253d19b07425
#
_cell.length_a   1.000
_cell.length_b   1.000
_cell.length_c   1.000
_cell.angle_alpha   90.00
_cell.angle_beta   90.00
_cell.angle_gamma   90.00
#
_symmetry.space_group_name_H-M   'P 1'
#
loop_
_entity.id
_entity.type
_entity.pdbx_description
1 polymer ?
#
loop_
_entity_poly.entity_id
_entity_poly.type
_entity_poly.pdbx_seq_one_letter_code
_entity_poly.pdbx_strand_id
1 'polypeptide(L)'
;MEVKVHEVGRSKSKIIVIDDFLTNAQGVVDAAAALPAFPLEDKTGYPGRRHQIGPGDKASSYVMDILKGAGPLIQNHYDADNFRVFEASFSLVTTPPAEMSQRQRIPHYDWDDPNYLAIMLHLHRVPDTGTAFYRHVASGIEQVSGATTPQLNSMMQAELAESNFDPAGSGGQADAYYEKIFQVEGRFNRLVIYQGCLLHSGYFSPNFNYSSDPQTGRLPAPLFLTTAHRSG
;
A
#
# COMPACT_ATOMS: atom_id res chain seq x y z
N MET A 1 -19.75 4.83 8.53
CA MET A 1 -18.38 4.29 8.72
C MET A 1 -18.50 2.89 9.28
N GLU A 2 -18.08 1.87 8.53
CA GLU A 2 -18.05 0.46 8.94
C GLU A 2 -16.58 0.07 9.12
N VAL A 3 -16.22 -0.51 10.28
CA VAL A 3 -14.85 -0.95 10.59
C VAL A 3 -14.82 -2.47 10.64
N LYS A 4 -13.90 -3.07 9.88
CA LYS A 4 -13.62 -4.51 9.91
C LYS A 4 -12.15 -4.74 10.23
N VAL A 5 -11.88 -5.64 11.16
CA VAL A 5 -10.52 -6.08 11.51
C VAL A 5 -10.36 -7.52 11.11
N HIS A 6 -9.37 -7.77 10.25
CA HIS A 6 -9.05 -9.11 9.76
C HIS A 6 -7.73 -9.57 10.36
N GLU A 7 -7.67 -10.82 10.80
CA GLU A 7 -6.41 -11.51 11.11
C GLU A 7 -6.05 -12.39 9.92
N VAL A 8 -4.88 -12.15 9.33
CA VAL A 8 -4.50 -12.70 8.03
C VAL A 8 -3.23 -13.53 8.15
N GLY A 9 -3.21 -14.63 7.41
CA GLY A 9 -2.08 -15.52 7.31
C GLY A 9 -1.79 -16.32 8.58
N ARG A 10 -0.67 -17.00 8.58
CA ARG A 10 -0.14 -17.74 9.75
C ARG A 10 0.39 -16.78 10.81
N SER A 11 0.85 -15.62 10.38
CA SER A 11 1.33 -14.55 11.26
C SER A 11 0.19 -13.86 12.04
N LYS A 12 -1.09 -14.11 11.68
CA LYS A 12 -2.27 -13.44 12.22
C LYS A 12 -2.14 -11.92 12.19
N SER A 13 -1.55 -11.41 11.13
CA SER A 13 -1.35 -9.98 10.95
C SER A 13 -2.68 -9.26 10.86
N LYS A 14 -2.79 -8.14 11.55
CA LYS A 14 -4.03 -7.36 11.54
C LYS A 14 -4.08 -6.46 10.31
N ILE A 15 -5.23 -6.48 9.63
CA ILE A 15 -5.57 -5.54 8.56
C ILE A 15 -6.89 -4.90 8.94
N ILE A 16 -6.91 -3.57 9.08
CA ILE A 16 -8.10 -2.80 9.41
C ILE A 16 -8.64 -2.19 8.12
N VAL A 17 -9.91 -2.44 7.83
CA VAL A 17 -10.62 -1.91 6.67
C VAL A 17 -11.77 -1.02 7.15
N ILE A 18 -11.82 0.21 6.66
CA ILE A 18 -12.84 1.18 7.06
C ILE A 18 -13.50 1.74 5.80
N ASP A 19 -14.79 1.47 5.65
CA ASP A 19 -15.59 2.03 4.56
C ASP A 19 -16.21 3.37 4.94
N ASP A 20 -16.42 4.24 3.93
CA ASP A 20 -16.97 5.59 4.08
C ASP A 20 -16.24 6.42 5.14
N PHE A 21 -14.91 6.41 5.04
CA PHE A 21 -14.04 6.94 6.08
C PHE A 21 -14.10 8.47 6.21
N LEU A 22 -13.94 9.20 5.11
CA LEU A 22 -14.00 10.66 5.11
C LEU A 22 -15.42 11.17 4.83
N THR A 23 -15.82 12.23 5.47
CA THR A 23 -17.08 12.92 5.17
C THR A 23 -17.08 13.63 3.81
N ASN A 24 -15.91 14.07 3.35
CA ASN A 24 -15.73 14.74 2.05
C ASN A 24 -14.55 14.15 1.26
N ALA A 25 -14.65 12.88 0.91
CA ALA A 25 -13.61 12.21 0.10
C ALA A 25 -13.47 12.80 -1.31
N GLN A 26 -14.58 13.28 -1.92
CA GLN A 26 -14.53 13.91 -3.23
C GLN A 26 -13.72 15.21 -3.19
N GLY A 27 -13.85 16.01 -2.15
CA GLY A 27 -13.04 17.22 -2.00
C GLY A 27 -11.53 16.95 -1.93
N VAL A 28 -11.13 15.77 -1.45
CA VAL A 28 -9.72 15.35 -1.49
C VAL A 28 -9.27 15.00 -2.91
N VAL A 29 -10.13 14.34 -3.70
CA VAL A 29 -9.86 14.08 -5.14
C VAL A 29 -9.74 15.39 -5.90
N ASP A 30 -10.65 16.34 -5.65
CA ASP A 30 -10.63 17.64 -6.32
C ASP A 30 -9.37 18.44 -5.97
N ALA A 31 -8.93 18.37 -4.70
CA ALA A 31 -7.68 18.97 -4.27
C ALA A 31 -6.47 18.32 -4.97
N ALA A 32 -6.45 16.99 -5.12
CA ALA A 32 -5.40 16.28 -5.85
C ALA A 32 -5.38 16.67 -7.34
N ALA A 33 -6.56 16.81 -7.96
CA ALA A 33 -6.71 17.21 -9.36
C ALA A 33 -6.30 18.68 -9.62
N ALA A 34 -6.38 19.53 -8.60
CA ALA A 34 -5.95 20.93 -8.69
C ALA A 34 -4.42 21.11 -8.55
N LEU A 35 -3.69 20.07 -8.17
CA LEU A 35 -2.23 20.10 -8.09
C LEU A 35 -1.60 20.07 -9.51
N PRO A 36 -0.35 20.52 -9.66
CA PRO A 36 0.42 20.27 -10.87
C PRO A 36 0.49 18.77 -11.17
N ALA A 37 0.72 18.42 -12.44
CA ALA A 37 0.92 17.03 -12.83
C ALA A 37 1.95 16.35 -11.92
N PHE A 38 1.58 15.20 -11.35
CA PHE A 38 2.46 14.49 -10.44
C PHE A 38 3.74 14.06 -11.16
N PRO A 39 4.92 14.26 -10.56
CA PRO A 39 6.17 13.78 -11.14
C PRO A 39 6.19 12.25 -11.23
N LEU A 40 6.94 11.72 -12.20
CA LEU A 40 7.27 10.30 -12.23
C LEU A 40 8.06 9.94 -10.97
N GLU A 41 7.71 8.80 -10.39
CA GLU A 41 8.45 8.28 -9.23
C GLU A 41 9.57 7.37 -9.72
N ASP A 42 10.82 7.79 -9.51
CA ASP A 42 12.02 7.09 -9.95
C ASP A 42 12.87 6.51 -8.81
N LYS A 43 12.58 6.93 -7.57
CA LYS A 43 13.40 6.60 -6.39
C LYS A 43 12.91 5.39 -5.63
N THR A 44 11.59 5.24 -5.48
CA THR A 44 10.99 4.18 -4.64
C THR A 44 10.62 2.93 -5.43
N GLY A 45 10.74 2.95 -6.76
CA GLY A 45 10.28 1.85 -7.61
C GLY A 45 8.76 1.76 -7.75
N TYR A 46 8.00 2.78 -7.35
CA TYR A 46 6.55 2.84 -7.57
C TYR A 46 6.22 2.92 -9.06
N PRO A 47 5.27 2.11 -9.60
CA PRO A 47 5.01 2.06 -11.03
C PRO A 47 4.09 3.21 -11.48
N GLY A 48 4.55 4.44 -11.34
CA GLY A 48 3.72 5.58 -11.74
C GLY A 48 4.20 6.93 -11.25
N ARG A 49 3.24 7.76 -10.87
CA ARG A 49 3.45 9.16 -10.48
C ARG A 49 3.08 9.37 -9.03
N ARG A 50 3.82 10.24 -8.35
CA ARG A 50 3.57 10.55 -6.94
C ARG A 50 3.77 12.03 -6.66
N HIS A 51 2.85 12.60 -5.89
CA HIS A 51 2.98 13.94 -5.33
C HIS A 51 3.07 13.83 -3.81
N GLN A 52 4.24 14.17 -3.25
CA GLN A 52 4.42 14.20 -1.79
C GLN A 52 3.74 15.42 -1.19
N ILE A 53 3.07 15.24 -0.06
CA ILE A 53 2.32 16.28 0.62
C ILE A 53 3.18 16.79 1.77
N GLY A 54 3.60 18.05 1.64
CA GLY A 54 4.39 18.74 2.63
C GLY A 54 3.58 19.62 3.58
N PRO A 55 4.22 20.16 4.63
CA PRO A 55 3.63 21.18 5.48
C PRO A 55 3.22 22.41 4.65
N GLY A 56 1.97 22.86 4.81
CA GLY A 56 1.42 24.02 4.07
C GLY A 56 0.78 23.66 2.72
N ASP A 57 0.85 22.41 2.26
CA ASP A 57 0.06 21.95 1.13
C ASP A 57 -1.44 22.02 1.48
N LYS A 58 -2.25 22.56 0.56
CA LYS A 58 -3.71 22.65 0.76
C LYS A 58 -4.35 21.27 0.94
N ALA A 59 -3.74 20.24 0.38
CA ALA A 59 -4.17 18.87 0.54
C ALA A 59 -3.83 18.26 1.91
N SER A 60 -3.00 18.91 2.74
CA SER A 60 -2.57 18.37 4.04
C SER A 60 -3.69 18.19 5.06
N SER A 61 -4.84 18.84 4.88
CA SER A 61 -5.98 18.72 5.79
C SER A 61 -6.49 17.29 5.92
N TYR A 62 -6.49 16.50 4.83
CA TYR A 62 -6.96 15.13 4.88
C TYR A 62 -6.04 14.22 5.73
N VAL A 63 -4.76 14.53 5.82
CA VAL A 63 -3.83 13.81 6.69
C VAL A 63 -4.26 13.92 8.15
N MET A 64 -4.65 15.11 8.57
CA MET A 64 -5.18 15.33 9.92
C MET A 64 -6.51 14.60 10.16
N ASP A 65 -7.37 14.53 9.15
CA ASP A 65 -8.64 13.80 9.24
C ASP A 65 -8.38 12.29 9.35
N ILE A 66 -7.40 11.75 8.60
CA ILE A 66 -6.95 10.36 8.77
C ILE A 66 -6.44 10.13 10.20
N LEU A 67 -5.54 10.95 10.69
CA LEU A 67 -4.95 10.77 12.02
C LEU A 67 -6.00 10.84 13.12
N LYS A 68 -6.97 11.73 13.03
CA LYS A 68 -8.08 11.83 13.99
C LYS A 68 -9.00 10.61 13.95
N GLY A 69 -9.36 10.14 12.76
CA GLY A 69 -10.28 9.02 12.60
C GLY A 69 -9.65 7.65 12.84
N ALA A 70 -8.42 7.45 12.37
CA ALA A 70 -7.70 6.18 12.46
C ALA A 70 -6.87 6.03 13.75
N GLY A 71 -6.44 7.14 14.38
CA GLY A 71 -5.58 7.12 15.54
C GLY A 71 -6.04 6.21 16.68
N PRO A 72 -7.30 6.30 17.15
CA PRO A 72 -7.81 5.40 18.19
C PRO A 72 -7.78 3.91 17.81
N LEU A 73 -8.01 3.60 16.52
CA LEU A 73 -7.93 2.21 16.03
C LEU A 73 -6.48 1.73 15.98
N ILE A 74 -5.54 2.58 15.57
CA ILE A 74 -4.11 2.27 15.59
C ILE A 74 -3.66 2.00 17.01
N GLN A 75 -4.00 2.85 17.96
CA GLN A 75 -3.66 2.67 19.37
C GLN A 75 -4.19 1.36 19.94
N ASN A 76 -5.44 1.02 19.63
CA ASN A 76 -6.08 -0.18 20.15
C ASN A 76 -5.60 -1.49 19.49
N HIS A 77 -5.35 -1.48 18.19
CA HIS A 77 -5.08 -2.71 17.44
C HIS A 77 -3.58 -2.99 17.22
N TYR A 78 -2.75 -1.96 17.25
CA TYR A 78 -1.30 -2.09 17.07
C TYR A 78 -0.53 -1.74 18.36
N ASP A 79 -1.23 -1.65 19.50
CA ASP A 79 -0.65 -1.42 20.82
C ASP A 79 0.28 -0.19 20.86
N ALA A 80 -0.18 0.93 20.30
CA ALA A 80 0.60 2.13 20.11
C ALA A 80 0.12 3.27 21.02
N ASP A 81 1.00 3.87 21.80
CA ASP A 81 0.67 5.07 22.58
C ASP A 81 0.80 6.35 21.74
N ASN A 82 1.78 6.38 20.88
CA ASN A 82 2.08 7.50 20.01
C ASN A 82 2.39 7.04 18.58
N PHE A 83 2.27 7.95 17.63
CA PHE A 83 2.72 7.72 16.26
C PHE A 83 3.31 9.00 15.65
N ARG A 84 4.24 8.80 14.73
CA ARG A 84 4.88 9.87 13.95
C ARG A 84 4.65 9.62 12.47
N VAL A 85 4.09 10.60 11.77
CA VAL A 85 3.96 10.58 10.32
C VAL A 85 5.36 10.66 9.68
N PHE A 86 5.61 9.74 8.78
CA PHE A 86 6.85 9.63 8.02
C PHE A 86 6.69 10.27 6.64
N GLU A 87 5.61 9.91 5.94
CA GLU A 87 5.30 10.40 4.60
C GLU A 87 3.79 10.42 4.37
N ALA A 88 3.34 11.39 3.60
CA ALA A 88 2.00 11.43 3.02
C ALA A 88 2.11 11.81 1.54
N SER A 89 1.33 11.17 0.68
CA SER A 89 1.38 11.47 -0.75
C SER A 89 0.07 11.14 -1.45
N PHE A 90 -0.11 11.68 -2.65
CA PHE A 90 -1.01 11.14 -3.67
C PHE A 90 -0.22 10.32 -4.67
N SER A 91 -0.76 9.21 -5.09
CA SER A 91 -0.10 8.33 -6.04
C SER A 91 -1.05 7.95 -7.19
N LEU A 92 -0.50 7.78 -8.38
CA LEU A 92 -1.22 7.31 -9.57
C LEU A 92 -0.41 6.21 -10.23
N VAL A 93 -1.00 5.05 -10.44
CA VAL A 93 -0.37 3.99 -11.23
C VAL A 93 -0.55 4.32 -12.70
N THR A 94 0.54 4.64 -13.37
CA THR A 94 0.53 5.09 -14.77
C THR A 94 1.45 4.27 -15.67
N THR A 95 2.24 3.35 -15.12
CA THR A 95 3.17 2.50 -15.86
C THR A 95 2.48 1.18 -16.22
N PRO A 96 2.25 0.86 -17.49
CA PRO A 96 1.68 -0.41 -17.90
C PRO A 96 2.60 -1.60 -17.54
N PRO A 97 2.07 -2.82 -17.31
CA PRO A 97 2.87 -3.99 -16.94
C PRO A 97 4.03 -4.28 -17.88
N ALA A 98 3.87 -4.03 -19.19
CA ALA A 98 4.93 -4.24 -20.17
C ALA A 98 6.15 -3.31 -19.96
N GLU A 99 5.95 -2.16 -19.33
CA GLU A 99 6.98 -1.16 -19.04
C GLU A 99 7.50 -1.25 -17.60
N MET A 100 6.83 -2.01 -16.74
CA MET A 100 7.28 -2.22 -15.37
C MET A 100 8.54 -3.09 -15.32
N SER A 101 9.47 -2.72 -14.45
CA SER A 101 10.58 -3.61 -14.08
C SER A 101 10.05 -4.88 -13.42
N GLN A 102 10.83 -5.96 -13.43
CA GLN A 102 10.47 -7.20 -12.74
C GLN A 102 10.15 -6.94 -11.25
N ARG A 103 10.92 -6.07 -10.61
CA ARG A 103 10.74 -5.73 -9.20
C ARG A 103 9.41 -5.00 -8.91
N GLN A 104 8.90 -4.23 -9.85
CA GLN A 104 7.61 -3.53 -9.71
C GLN A 104 6.39 -4.46 -9.84
N ARG A 105 6.61 -5.69 -10.31
CA ARG A 105 5.56 -6.67 -10.57
C ARG A 105 5.44 -7.75 -9.49
N ILE A 106 6.35 -7.76 -8.51
CA ILE A 106 6.34 -8.73 -7.42
C ILE A 106 5.85 -8.08 -6.12
N PRO A 107 5.37 -8.88 -5.16
CA PRO A 107 5.10 -8.40 -3.81
C PRO A 107 6.34 -7.80 -3.16
N HIS A 108 6.13 -6.77 -2.37
CA HIS A 108 7.17 -6.06 -1.63
C HIS A 108 6.74 -5.85 -0.18
N TYR A 109 7.64 -5.34 0.61
CA TYR A 109 7.40 -4.77 1.94
C TYR A 109 7.95 -3.34 1.96
N ASP A 110 7.34 -2.46 2.77
CA ASP A 110 7.78 -1.06 2.86
C ASP A 110 8.97 -0.90 3.79
N TRP A 111 8.92 -1.59 4.93
CA TRP A 111 9.97 -1.56 5.96
C TRP A 111 9.95 -2.86 6.76
N ASP A 112 11.09 -3.26 7.36
CA ASP A 112 11.21 -4.50 8.15
C ASP A 112 10.98 -4.31 9.66
N ASP A 113 10.35 -3.21 10.04
CA ASP A 113 9.92 -2.88 11.40
C ASP A 113 8.39 -3.06 11.54
N PRO A 114 7.89 -3.89 12.45
CA PRO A 114 6.45 -4.07 12.68
C PRO A 114 5.75 -2.80 13.21
N ASN A 115 6.51 -1.83 13.71
CA ASN A 115 5.97 -0.53 14.13
C ASN A 115 5.75 0.44 12.96
N TYR A 116 6.18 0.10 11.76
CA TYR A 116 5.91 0.89 10.56
C TYR A 116 4.56 0.49 9.97
N LEU A 117 3.62 1.41 9.95
CA LEU A 117 2.28 1.20 9.43
C LEU A 117 2.09 1.93 8.10
N ALA A 118 1.49 1.22 7.16
CA ALA A 118 0.95 1.77 5.94
C ALA A 118 -0.56 2.01 6.10
N ILE A 119 -1.00 3.21 5.76
CA ILE A 119 -2.41 3.62 5.74
C ILE A 119 -2.74 4.01 4.31
N MET A 120 -3.63 3.26 3.68
CA MET A 120 -3.97 3.44 2.27
C MET A 120 -5.41 3.92 2.15
N LEU A 121 -5.62 5.19 1.83
CA LEU A 121 -6.94 5.72 1.50
C LEU A 121 -7.18 5.60 -0.01
N HIS A 122 -8.19 4.82 -0.40
CA HIS A 122 -8.60 4.67 -1.80
C HIS A 122 -9.55 5.78 -2.21
N LEU A 123 -9.13 6.62 -3.14
CA LEU A 123 -9.90 7.78 -3.65
C LEU A 123 -10.33 7.62 -5.12
N HIS A 124 -10.45 6.39 -5.58
CA HIS A 124 -10.81 6.07 -6.96
C HIS A 124 -12.02 5.14 -7.04
N ARG A 125 -12.68 5.15 -8.20
CA ARG A 125 -13.81 4.27 -8.52
C ARG A 125 -13.45 3.24 -9.60
N VAL A 126 -12.18 3.04 -9.84
CA VAL A 126 -11.68 2.04 -10.80
C VAL A 126 -11.95 0.64 -10.24
N PRO A 127 -12.70 -0.20 -10.94
CA PRO A 127 -13.04 -1.53 -10.44
C PRO A 127 -11.84 -2.49 -10.50
N ASP A 128 -11.97 -3.63 -9.83
CA ASP A 128 -11.02 -4.75 -9.85
C ASP A 128 -9.57 -4.34 -9.53
N THR A 129 -9.44 -3.45 -8.55
CA THR A 129 -8.15 -3.00 -8.03
C THR A 129 -8.14 -3.06 -6.52
N GLY A 130 -6.96 -2.94 -5.91
CA GLY A 130 -6.86 -2.90 -4.45
C GLY A 130 -5.46 -3.21 -3.96
N THR A 131 -5.39 -3.84 -2.78
CA THR A 131 -4.16 -4.30 -2.15
C THR A 131 -4.28 -5.79 -1.85
N ALA A 132 -3.31 -6.58 -2.29
CA ALA A 132 -3.20 -8.00 -2.01
C ALA A 132 -2.00 -8.27 -1.09
N PHE A 133 -2.14 -9.28 -0.23
CA PHE A 133 -1.15 -9.70 0.75
C PHE A 133 -0.70 -11.12 0.45
N TYR A 134 0.58 -11.40 0.69
CA TYR A 134 1.21 -12.61 0.20
C TYR A 134 2.05 -13.31 1.25
N ARG A 135 2.27 -14.60 0.99
CA ARG A 135 3.31 -15.43 1.61
C ARG A 135 4.33 -15.79 0.55
N HIS A 136 5.59 -15.61 0.84
CA HIS A 136 6.65 -16.13 -0.01
C HIS A 136 6.73 -17.65 0.15
N VAL A 137 6.52 -18.41 -0.95
CA VAL A 137 6.29 -19.85 -0.91
C VAL A 137 7.49 -20.60 -0.33
N ALA A 138 8.70 -20.32 -0.85
CA ALA A 138 9.89 -21.08 -0.49
C ALA A 138 10.34 -20.85 0.97
N SER A 139 10.15 -19.63 1.53
CA SER A 139 10.55 -19.32 2.92
C SER A 139 9.40 -19.40 3.91
N GLY A 140 8.14 -19.33 3.44
CA GLY A 140 6.96 -19.20 4.30
C GLY A 140 6.79 -17.82 4.93
N ILE A 141 7.61 -16.83 4.57
CA ILE A 141 7.57 -15.47 5.14
C ILE A 141 6.34 -14.75 4.65
N GLU A 142 5.61 -14.14 5.58
CA GLU A 142 4.49 -13.21 5.37
C GLU A 142 4.85 -11.81 5.88
N GLN A 143 5.49 -11.76 7.04
CA GLN A 143 6.04 -10.55 7.65
C GLN A 143 7.56 -10.58 7.59
N VAL A 144 8.13 -9.50 7.12
CA VAL A 144 9.58 -9.30 7.04
C VAL A 144 10.06 -8.65 8.34
N SER A 145 11.22 -9.06 8.82
CA SER A 145 11.90 -8.48 9.99
C SER A 145 13.37 -8.33 9.69
N GLY A 146 14.08 -7.52 10.45
CA GLY A 146 15.53 -7.37 10.29
C GLY A 146 16.29 -8.70 10.27
N ALA A 147 15.80 -9.71 11.00
CA ALA A 147 16.39 -11.05 11.00
C ALA A 147 16.13 -11.83 9.70
N THR A 148 15.00 -11.63 9.04
CA THR A 148 14.60 -12.37 7.82
C THR A 148 14.92 -11.62 6.53
N THR A 149 15.14 -10.31 6.59
CA THR A 149 15.42 -9.42 5.45
C THR A 149 16.56 -9.92 4.55
N PRO A 150 17.76 -10.30 5.07
CA PRO A 150 18.85 -10.74 4.20
C PRO A 150 18.53 -12.02 3.44
N GLN A 151 17.91 -12.99 4.13
CA GLN A 151 17.50 -14.26 3.51
C GLN A 151 16.46 -14.03 2.41
N LEU A 152 15.39 -13.32 2.73
CA LEU A 152 14.30 -13.06 1.78
C LEU A 152 14.81 -12.32 0.54
N ASN A 153 15.58 -11.24 0.73
CA ASN A 153 16.13 -10.47 -0.39
C ASN A 153 17.04 -11.31 -1.29
N SER A 154 17.85 -12.20 -0.71
CA SER A 154 18.68 -13.11 -1.49
C SER A 154 17.83 -14.09 -2.34
N MET A 155 16.77 -14.63 -1.75
CA MET A 155 15.86 -15.55 -2.46
C MET A 155 15.12 -14.81 -3.58
N MET A 156 14.55 -13.64 -3.30
CA MET A 156 13.86 -12.81 -4.29
C MET A 156 14.79 -12.42 -5.46
N GLN A 157 16.06 -12.10 -5.19
CA GLN A 157 17.04 -11.81 -6.24
C GLN A 157 17.34 -13.04 -7.11
N ALA A 158 17.46 -14.22 -6.51
CA ALA A 158 17.68 -15.46 -7.26
C ALA A 158 16.48 -15.79 -8.16
N GLU A 159 15.26 -15.66 -7.64
CA GLU A 159 14.02 -15.87 -8.38
C GLU A 159 13.88 -14.90 -9.56
N LEU A 160 14.20 -13.62 -9.34
CA LEU A 160 14.18 -12.60 -10.41
C LEU A 160 15.23 -12.86 -11.51
N ALA A 161 16.30 -13.57 -11.19
CA ALA A 161 17.35 -13.93 -12.16
C ALA A 161 17.00 -15.17 -13.01
N GLU A 162 15.93 -15.90 -12.68
CA GLU A 162 15.50 -17.06 -13.47
C GLU A 162 15.00 -16.63 -14.86
N SER A 163 15.46 -17.31 -15.89
CA SER A 163 15.17 -16.95 -17.30
C SER A 163 13.69 -17.02 -17.66
N ASN A 164 12.90 -17.74 -16.89
CA ASN A 164 11.47 -17.93 -17.11
C ASN A 164 10.60 -17.08 -16.17
N PHE A 165 11.21 -16.21 -15.38
CA PHE A 165 10.46 -15.37 -14.45
C PHE A 165 9.63 -14.34 -15.24
N ASP A 166 8.33 -14.58 -15.36
CA ASP A 166 7.36 -13.63 -15.89
C ASP A 166 6.41 -13.17 -14.79
N PRO A 167 6.68 -12.02 -14.17
CA PRO A 167 5.80 -11.46 -13.14
C PRO A 167 4.56 -10.77 -13.74
N ALA A 168 4.35 -10.82 -15.05
CA ALA A 168 3.29 -10.07 -15.74
C ALA A 168 1.87 -10.61 -15.48
N GLY A 169 1.73 -11.67 -14.73
CA GLY A 169 0.43 -12.30 -14.51
C GLY A 169 -0.22 -11.93 -13.21
N SER A 170 -1.33 -11.25 -13.28
CA SER A 170 -2.46 -11.54 -12.42
C SER A 170 -2.89 -13.01 -12.62
N GLY A 171 -2.12 -13.99 -12.20
CA GLY A 171 -2.36 -15.43 -12.42
C GLY A 171 -1.25 -16.18 -13.15
N GLY A 172 -0.03 -15.60 -13.25
CA GLY A 172 1.13 -16.22 -13.88
C GLY A 172 2.12 -16.82 -12.86
N GLN A 173 3.39 -16.86 -13.23
CA GLN A 173 4.47 -17.44 -12.43
C GLN A 173 4.69 -16.80 -11.06
N ALA A 174 4.16 -15.59 -10.78
CA ALA A 174 4.18 -15.03 -9.46
C ALA A 174 3.49 -15.94 -8.43
N ASP A 175 2.48 -16.69 -8.83
CA ASP A 175 1.79 -17.67 -7.99
C ASP A 175 2.69 -18.85 -7.59
N ALA A 176 3.75 -19.13 -8.34
CA ALA A 176 4.72 -20.18 -7.98
C ALA A 176 5.62 -19.72 -6.80
N TYR A 177 5.90 -18.44 -6.69
CA TYR A 177 6.77 -17.86 -5.66
C TYR A 177 6.02 -17.18 -4.53
N TYR A 178 4.80 -16.70 -4.79
CA TYR A 178 3.99 -15.93 -3.84
C TYR A 178 2.55 -16.44 -3.80
N GLU A 179 2.17 -17.00 -2.67
CA GLU A 179 0.80 -17.38 -2.37
C GLU A 179 0.01 -16.16 -1.90
N LYS A 180 -1.06 -15.78 -2.59
CA LYS A 180 -1.95 -14.71 -2.12
C LYS A 180 -2.76 -15.22 -0.94
N ILE A 181 -2.57 -14.63 0.23
CA ILE A 181 -3.22 -15.03 1.48
C ILE A 181 -4.43 -14.17 1.83
N PHE A 182 -4.48 -12.93 1.32
CA PHE A 182 -5.62 -12.03 1.53
C PHE A 182 -5.67 -10.95 0.46
N GLN A 183 -6.83 -10.34 0.29
CA GLN A 183 -7.02 -9.25 -0.65
C GLN A 183 -8.07 -8.28 -0.11
N VAL A 184 -7.77 -6.99 -0.19
CA VAL A 184 -8.72 -5.91 0.07
C VAL A 184 -9.02 -5.19 -1.23
N GLU A 185 -10.30 -5.20 -1.62
CA GLU A 185 -10.77 -4.49 -2.80
C GLU A 185 -10.65 -2.97 -2.60
N GLY A 186 -10.13 -2.28 -3.61
CA GLY A 186 -10.09 -0.83 -3.64
C GLY A 186 -11.47 -0.25 -3.91
N ARG A 187 -12.03 0.43 -2.93
CA ARG A 187 -13.32 1.14 -3.04
C ARG A 187 -13.13 2.60 -2.73
N PHE A 188 -13.89 3.44 -3.41
CA PHE A 188 -13.89 4.87 -3.11
C PHE A 188 -14.18 5.12 -1.63
N ASN A 189 -13.33 5.95 -1.00
CA ASN A 189 -13.43 6.32 0.41
C ASN A 189 -13.22 5.14 1.40
N ARG A 190 -12.49 4.11 0.98
CA ARG A 190 -12.03 3.01 1.86
C ARG A 190 -10.63 3.30 2.37
N LEU A 191 -10.46 3.25 3.69
CA LEU A 191 -9.17 3.28 4.35
C LEU A 191 -8.75 1.86 4.73
N VAL A 192 -7.50 1.51 4.45
CA VAL A 192 -6.88 0.23 4.84
C VAL A 192 -5.63 0.52 5.66
N ILE A 193 -5.51 -0.11 6.83
CA ILE A 193 -4.34 0.02 7.71
C ILE A 193 -3.70 -1.34 7.88
N TYR A 194 -2.39 -1.44 7.70
CA TYR A 194 -1.62 -2.67 7.88
C TYR A 194 -0.16 -2.35 8.22
N GLN A 195 0.56 -3.34 8.73
CA GLN A 195 1.99 -3.23 8.99
C GLN A 195 2.76 -3.27 7.66
N GLY A 196 3.63 -2.28 7.42
CA GLY A 196 4.42 -2.19 6.19
C GLY A 196 5.43 -3.33 6.01
N CYS A 197 5.68 -4.12 7.05
CA CYS A 197 6.49 -5.32 6.97
C CYS A 197 5.78 -6.54 6.35
N LEU A 198 4.46 -6.47 6.12
CA LEU A 198 3.72 -7.50 5.39
C LEU A 198 4.11 -7.50 3.91
N LEU A 199 4.32 -8.69 3.33
CA LEU A 199 4.46 -8.80 1.88
C LEU A 199 3.13 -8.45 1.21
N HIS A 200 3.15 -7.41 0.38
CA HIS A 200 1.95 -6.91 -0.29
C HIS A 200 2.25 -6.33 -1.67
N SER A 201 1.22 -6.14 -2.46
CA SER A 201 1.28 -5.36 -3.70
C SER A 201 -0.08 -4.76 -4.04
N GLY A 202 -0.08 -3.71 -4.87
CA GLY A 202 -1.28 -3.32 -5.59
C GLY A 202 -1.65 -4.41 -6.60
N TYR A 203 -2.95 -4.68 -6.75
CA TYR A 203 -3.43 -5.52 -7.84
C TYR A 203 -4.32 -4.71 -8.78
N PHE A 204 -4.34 -5.10 -10.06
CA PHE A 204 -5.05 -4.40 -11.11
C PHE A 204 -5.70 -5.41 -12.05
N SER A 205 -6.88 -5.07 -12.58
CA SER A 205 -7.50 -5.88 -13.62
C SER A 205 -6.68 -5.84 -14.92
N PRO A 206 -6.80 -6.84 -15.79
CA PRO A 206 -6.15 -6.82 -17.11
C PRO A 206 -6.56 -5.63 -17.98
N ASN A 207 -7.75 -5.09 -17.75
CA ASN A 207 -8.31 -3.93 -18.48
C ASN A 207 -8.11 -2.61 -17.72
N PHE A 208 -7.12 -2.56 -16.82
CA PHE A 208 -6.86 -1.38 -16.01
C PHE A 208 -6.47 -0.18 -16.88
N ASN A 209 -7.09 0.97 -16.59
CA ASN A 209 -6.74 2.24 -17.23
C ASN A 209 -5.61 2.94 -16.45
N TYR A 210 -4.44 3.04 -17.06
CA TYR A 210 -3.24 3.69 -16.50
C TYR A 210 -3.30 5.22 -16.61
N SER A 211 -4.45 5.82 -16.33
CA SER A 211 -4.67 7.26 -16.40
C SER A 211 -3.80 8.02 -15.40
N SER A 212 -3.22 9.13 -15.86
CA SER A 212 -2.49 10.09 -15.03
C SER A 212 -3.37 11.21 -14.47
N ASP A 213 -4.68 11.17 -14.73
CA ASP A 213 -5.65 12.12 -14.19
C ASP A 213 -6.16 11.63 -12.82
N PRO A 214 -6.01 12.41 -11.74
CA PRO A 214 -6.49 12.05 -10.42
C PRO A 214 -8.01 11.76 -10.33
N GLN A 215 -8.82 12.31 -11.24
CA GLN A 215 -10.27 12.10 -11.25
C GLN A 215 -10.68 10.76 -11.86
N THR A 216 -9.89 10.24 -12.79
CA THR A 216 -10.23 9.04 -13.56
C THR A 216 -9.26 7.88 -13.34
N GLY A 217 -8.07 8.17 -12.83
CA GLY A 217 -7.04 7.18 -12.52
C GLY A 217 -7.26 6.49 -11.17
N ARG A 218 -6.43 5.48 -10.90
CA ARG A 218 -6.35 4.89 -9.57
C ARG A 218 -5.56 5.83 -8.66
N LEU A 219 -6.28 6.59 -7.85
CA LEU A 219 -5.74 7.55 -6.89
C LEU A 219 -5.78 6.97 -5.46
N PRO A 220 -4.77 6.28 -4.96
CA PRO A 220 -4.57 6.10 -3.53
C PRO A 220 -3.89 7.33 -2.92
N ALA A 221 -4.18 7.55 -1.65
CA ALA A 221 -3.49 8.52 -0.80
C ALA A 221 -2.80 7.77 0.34
N PRO A 222 -1.57 7.25 0.12
CA PRO A 222 -0.80 6.60 1.15
C PRO A 222 -0.33 7.57 2.21
N LEU A 223 -0.38 7.11 3.45
CA LEU A 223 0.20 7.73 4.62
C LEU A 223 1.02 6.67 5.36
N PHE A 224 2.28 6.96 5.60
CA PHE A 224 3.17 6.09 6.36
C PHE A 224 3.50 6.73 7.71
N LEU A 225 3.45 5.92 8.75
CA LEU A 225 3.78 6.35 10.09
C LEU A 225 4.51 5.25 10.88
N THR A 226 5.24 5.67 11.89
CA THR A 226 5.81 4.77 12.89
C THR A 226 5.06 4.91 14.19
N THR A 227 4.82 3.78 14.85
CA THR A 227 4.24 3.73 16.18
C THR A 227 5.34 3.65 17.25
N ALA A 228 5.03 4.13 18.44
CA ALA A 228 5.90 4.00 19.60
C ALA A 228 5.07 3.66 20.85
N HIS A 229 5.64 2.81 21.70
CA HIS A 229 5.09 2.52 23.01
C HIS A 229 5.66 3.50 24.04
N ARG A 230 4.93 3.79 25.09
CA ARG A 230 5.51 4.50 26.23
C ARG A 230 6.58 3.62 26.83
N SER A 231 7.79 4.16 26.92
CA SER A 231 8.81 3.57 27.78
C SER A 231 8.23 3.59 29.21
N GLY A 232 7.95 2.42 29.77
CA GLY A 232 7.51 2.26 31.14
C GLY A 232 8.58 2.73 32.13
#